data_8292fd8d63b7f9a8a4303c4c51b7c320
#
_entry.id   8292fd8d63b7f9a8a4303c4c51b7c320
#
_cell.length_a   1.000
_cell.length_b   1.000
_cell.length_c   1.000
_cell.angle_alpha   90.00
_cell.angle_beta   90.00
_cell.angle_gamma   90.00
#
_symmetry.space_group_name_H-M   'P 1'
#
loop_
_entity.id
_entity.type
_entity.pdbx_description
1 polymer ?
#
loop_
_entity_poly.entity_id
_entity_poly.type
_entity_poly.pdbx_seq_one_letter_code
_entity_poly.pdbx_strand_id
1 'polypeptide(L)'
;MLFRSMAVYQNEGYQIVQSLFAIGTGGWFGMGLCQGSPEKIPVVKNDFIFSAICEELGGIFAICLILVCMSFFLMIVNIALKIKKPFYKLIALGLGTEYAFQVFLTIGGATKFIPMTGVTLPLVSYGGSSVACTVLMLAIIQGLYILREDEDEEIERYRRKGTAQRVEEAPEAQSPGDF
;
A
#
# COMPACT_ATOMS: atom_id res chain seq x y z
N MET A 1 37.23 -2.33 21.86
CA MET A 1 35.81 -1.93 21.67
C MET A 1 35.67 -0.83 20.59
N LEU A 2 36.57 0.14 20.51
CA LEU A 2 36.57 1.22 19.51
C LEU A 2 36.70 0.77 18.05
N PHE A 3 37.50 -0.27 17.75
CA PHE A 3 37.66 -0.79 16.37
C PHE A 3 36.40 -1.43 15.82
N ARG A 4 35.54 -2.03 16.64
CA ARG A 4 34.28 -2.62 16.23
C ARG A 4 33.24 -1.56 15.91
N SER A 5 33.27 -0.44 16.61
CA SER A 5 32.40 0.72 16.33
C SER A 5 32.80 1.46 15.06
N MET A 6 34.09 1.52 14.72
CA MET A 6 34.57 2.11 13.46
C MET A 6 34.22 1.24 12.24
N ALA A 7 34.29 -0.09 12.34
CA ALA A 7 33.87 -1.00 11.25
C ALA A 7 32.36 -0.95 10.98
N VAL A 8 31.55 -0.82 12.02
CA VAL A 8 30.09 -0.60 11.90
C VAL A 8 29.80 0.79 11.33
N TYR A 9 30.59 1.80 11.71
CA TYR A 9 30.46 3.15 11.15
C TYR A 9 30.87 3.22 9.66
N GLN A 10 31.80 2.37 9.20
CA GLN A 10 32.20 2.33 7.80
C GLN A 10 31.19 1.63 6.89
N ASN A 11 30.38 0.68 7.39
CA ASN A 11 29.41 -0.03 6.55
C ASN A 11 27.99 0.52 6.66
N GLU A 12 27.40 0.53 7.83
CA GLU A 12 26.01 0.97 8.00
C GLU A 12 25.88 2.48 8.13
N GLY A 13 26.75 3.14 8.86
CA GLY A 13 26.77 4.59 9.01
C GLY A 13 27.05 5.32 7.70
N TYR A 14 27.95 4.78 6.88
CA TYR A 14 28.28 5.33 5.57
C TYR A 14 27.08 5.28 4.61
N GLN A 15 26.36 4.15 4.55
CA GLN A 15 25.18 4.00 3.72
C GLN A 15 24.07 5.00 4.09
N ILE A 16 23.83 5.19 5.38
CA ILE A 16 22.83 6.14 5.88
C ILE A 16 23.21 7.58 5.54
N VAL A 17 24.49 7.94 5.71
CA VAL A 17 24.97 9.30 5.38
C VAL A 17 24.84 9.54 3.87
N GLN A 18 25.20 8.59 3.04
CA GLN A 18 25.03 8.69 1.59
C GLN A 18 23.56 8.81 1.18
N SER A 19 22.66 8.05 1.81
CA SER A 19 21.22 8.17 1.60
C SER A 19 20.69 9.57 1.92
N LEU A 20 21.12 10.17 3.04
CA LEU A 20 20.72 11.53 3.41
C LEU A 20 21.32 12.58 2.48
N PHE A 21 22.56 12.39 2.01
CA PHE A 21 23.15 13.27 1.00
C PHE A 21 22.39 13.17 -0.33
N ALA A 22 22.02 11.97 -0.79
CA ALA A 22 21.24 11.76 -1.98
C ALA A 22 19.89 12.50 -1.91
N ILE A 23 19.18 12.40 -0.79
CA ILE A 23 17.93 13.14 -0.55
C ILE A 23 18.19 14.66 -0.56
N GLY A 24 19.27 15.11 0.06
CA GLY A 24 19.62 16.54 0.14
C GLY A 24 20.06 17.14 -1.21
N THR A 25 20.82 16.40 -2.01
CA THR A 25 21.31 16.86 -3.32
C THR A 25 20.23 16.89 -4.39
N GLY A 26 19.24 15.99 -4.33
CA GLY A 26 18.12 15.98 -5.27
C GLY A 26 17.23 17.23 -5.20
N GLY A 27 17.17 17.92 -4.06
CA GLY A 27 16.33 19.11 -3.91
C GLY A 27 14.87 18.88 -4.27
N TRP A 28 14.18 19.92 -4.77
CA TRP A 28 12.77 19.84 -5.14
C TRP A 28 12.55 19.17 -6.50
N PHE A 29 13.42 19.40 -7.47
CA PHE A 29 13.25 18.99 -8.87
C PHE A 29 14.13 17.79 -9.30
N GLY A 30 15.02 17.33 -8.42
CA GLY A 30 15.99 16.29 -8.73
C GLY A 30 17.17 16.76 -9.58
N MET A 31 18.20 15.94 -9.66
CA MET A 31 19.37 16.21 -10.52
C MET A 31 19.15 15.78 -11.97
N GLY A 32 18.09 15.04 -12.27
CA GLY A 32 17.79 14.46 -13.56
C GLY A 32 18.11 12.96 -13.63
N LEU A 33 17.38 12.25 -14.50
CA LEU A 33 17.56 10.81 -14.72
C LEU A 33 18.99 10.49 -15.14
N CYS A 34 19.63 9.55 -14.48
CA CYS A 34 21.01 9.11 -14.72
C CYS A 34 22.11 10.17 -14.47
N GLN A 35 21.79 11.30 -13.87
CA GLN A 35 22.78 12.32 -13.50
C GLN A 35 23.21 12.24 -12.02
N GLY A 36 22.43 11.56 -11.19
CA GLY A 36 22.84 11.18 -9.84
C GLY A 36 23.94 10.11 -9.84
N SER A 37 24.49 9.84 -8.68
CA SER A 37 25.46 8.73 -8.49
C SER A 37 24.89 7.70 -7.50
N PRO A 38 23.71 7.12 -7.75
CA PRO A 38 23.10 6.16 -6.82
C PRO A 38 23.97 4.90 -6.65
N GLU A 39 24.84 4.61 -7.63
CA GLU A 39 25.79 3.48 -7.55
C GLU A 39 26.80 3.59 -6.39
N LYS A 40 26.97 4.79 -5.82
CA LYS A 40 27.82 5.01 -4.64
C LYS A 40 27.18 4.52 -3.36
N ILE A 41 25.86 4.28 -3.35
CA ILE A 41 25.16 3.75 -2.20
C ILE A 41 25.12 2.21 -2.34
N PRO A 42 25.81 1.47 -1.48
CA PRO A 42 25.70 0.01 -1.46
C PRO A 42 24.24 -0.40 -1.25
N VAL A 43 23.78 -1.45 -1.96
CA VAL A 43 22.40 -1.98 -1.83
C VAL A 43 21.27 -0.98 -2.18
N VAL A 44 21.58 0.05 -2.98
CA VAL A 44 20.61 1.08 -3.41
C VAL A 44 19.37 0.49 -4.06
N LYS A 45 19.51 -0.62 -4.79
CA LYS A 45 18.42 -1.27 -5.54
C LYS A 45 17.36 -1.92 -4.65
N ASN A 46 17.70 -2.25 -3.41
CA ASN A 46 16.80 -2.94 -2.49
C ASN A 46 16.22 -1.96 -1.46
N ASP A 47 17.06 -1.47 -0.56
CA ASP A 47 16.59 -0.80 0.66
C ASP A 47 16.59 0.73 0.54
N PHE A 48 17.48 1.28 -0.33
CA PHE A 48 17.62 2.74 -0.52
C PHE A 48 17.03 3.25 -1.84
N ILE A 49 16.15 2.50 -2.47
CA ILE A 49 15.50 2.94 -3.71
C ILE A 49 14.79 4.28 -3.57
N PHE A 50 14.19 4.54 -2.40
CA PHE A 50 13.54 5.81 -2.11
C PHE A 50 14.52 6.98 -2.14
N SER A 51 15.74 6.81 -1.61
CA SER A 51 16.78 7.85 -1.63
C SER A 51 17.28 8.12 -3.06
N ALA A 52 17.43 7.08 -3.89
CA ALA A 52 17.77 7.22 -5.29
C ALA A 52 16.68 7.96 -6.08
N ILE A 53 15.42 7.68 -5.81
CA ILE A 53 14.28 8.40 -6.38
C ILE A 53 14.32 9.88 -5.99
N CYS A 54 14.60 10.19 -4.72
CA CYS A 54 14.73 11.57 -4.25
C CYS A 54 15.89 12.30 -4.94
N GLU A 55 17.03 11.64 -5.19
CA GLU A 55 18.20 12.23 -5.84
C GLU A 55 17.92 12.55 -7.31
N GLU A 56 17.37 11.61 -8.07
CA GLU A 56 17.16 11.74 -9.51
C GLU A 56 15.91 12.52 -9.88
N LEU A 57 14.78 12.22 -9.24
CA LEU A 57 13.46 12.77 -9.58
C LEU A 57 13.01 13.91 -8.63
N GLY A 58 13.72 14.08 -7.51
CA GLY A 58 13.47 15.15 -6.56
C GLY A 58 12.41 14.87 -5.52
N GLY A 59 12.30 15.81 -4.56
CA GLY A 59 11.38 15.73 -3.43
C GLY A 59 9.91 15.75 -3.83
N ILE A 60 9.55 16.45 -4.90
CA ILE A 60 8.15 16.49 -5.40
C ILE A 60 7.70 15.10 -5.81
N PHE A 61 8.53 14.37 -6.55
CA PHE A 61 8.21 13.01 -6.98
C PHE A 61 8.17 12.04 -5.81
N ALA A 62 9.08 12.19 -4.84
CA ALA A 62 9.06 11.39 -3.61
C ALA A 62 7.77 11.58 -2.81
N ILE A 63 7.27 12.82 -2.67
CA ILE A 63 5.99 13.10 -2.02
C ILE A 63 4.84 12.48 -2.84
N CYS A 64 4.85 12.59 -4.16
CA CYS A 64 3.86 11.97 -5.02
C CYS A 64 3.83 10.45 -4.85
N LEU A 65 4.99 9.80 -4.77
CA LEU A 65 5.12 8.36 -4.51
C LEU A 65 4.50 7.97 -3.16
N ILE A 66 4.76 8.75 -2.10
CA ILE A 66 4.16 8.52 -0.79
C ILE A 66 2.63 8.66 -0.86
N LEU A 67 2.12 9.66 -1.56
CA LEU A 67 0.68 9.85 -1.72
C LEU A 67 0.03 8.68 -2.50
N VAL A 68 0.69 8.15 -3.52
CA VAL A 68 0.24 6.97 -4.24
C VAL A 68 0.19 5.75 -3.31
N CYS A 69 1.22 5.50 -2.52
CA CYS A 69 1.24 4.42 -1.53
C CYS A 69 0.13 4.58 -0.48
N MET A 70 -0.11 5.79 0.01
CA MET A 70 -1.19 6.07 0.95
C MET A 70 -2.57 5.90 0.32
N SER A 71 -2.77 6.35 -0.92
CA SER A 71 -4.00 6.14 -1.67
C SER A 71 -4.32 4.66 -1.85
N PHE A 72 -3.30 3.86 -2.16
CA PHE A 72 -3.44 2.41 -2.29
C PHE A 72 -3.83 1.75 -0.97
N PHE A 73 -3.21 2.14 0.14
CA PHE A 73 -3.60 1.69 1.49
C PHE A 73 -5.06 2.03 1.80
N LEU A 74 -5.48 3.29 1.56
CA LEU A 74 -6.86 3.73 1.79
C LEU A 74 -7.87 2.95 0.92
N MET A 75 -7.49 2.59 -0.31
CA MET A 75 -8.29 1.73 -1.17
C MET A 75 -8.51 0.34 -0.55
N ILE A 76 -7.44 -0.29 -0.02
CA ILE A 76 -7.54 -1.58 0.66
C ILE A 76 -8.45 -1.49 1.89
N VAL A 77 -8.27 -0.47 2.72
CA VAL A 77 -9.11 -0.25 3.92
C VAL A 77 -10.57 -0.05 3.53
N ASN A 78 -10.84 0.74 2.49
CA ASN A 78 -12.20 0.96 2.00
C ASN A 78 -12.86 -0.34 1.51
N ILE A 79 -12.13 -1.20 0.81
CA ILE A 79 -12.60 -2.53 0.42
C ILE A 79 -12.91 -3.36 1.68
N ALA A 80 -11.98 -3.41 2.62
CA ALA A 80 -12.13 -4.18 3.86
C ALA A 80 -13.34 -3.75 4.69
N LEU A 81 -13.58 -2.44 4.82
CA LEU A 81 -14.71 -1.91 5.60
C LEU A 81 -16.08 -2.29 5.01
N LYS A 82 -16.15 -2.47 3.71
CA LYS A 82 -17.39 -2.83 2.99
C LYS A 82 -17.70 -4.32 3.02
N ILE A 83 -16.76 -5.18 3.40
CA ILE A 83 -16.97 -6.63 3.53
C ILE A 83 -17.86 -6.90 4.74
N LYS A 84 -18.93 -7.70 4.57
CA LYS A 84 -19.90 -8.03 5.62
C LYS A 84 -19.42 -9.16 6.52
N LYS A 85 -18.75 -10.17 5.96
CA LYS A 85 -18.23 -11.32 6.72
C LYS A 85 -16.98 -10.94 7.52
N PRO A 86 -16.99 -11.10 8.87
CA PRO A 86 -15.91 -10.62 9.72
C PRO A 86 -14.56 -11.29 9.45
N PHE A 87 -14.56 -12.56 9.04
CA PHE A 87 -13.34 -13.29 8.71
C PHE A 87 -12.59 -12.67 7.52
N TYR A 88 -13.27 -12.44 6.40
CA TYR A 88 -12.66 -11.83 5.22
C TYR A 88 -12.29 -10.37 5.44
N LYS A 89 -13.09 -9.65 6.21
CA LYS A 89 -12.79 -8.29 6.64
C LYS A 89 -11.47 -8.21 7.41
N LEU A 90 -11.26 -9.14 8.35
CA LEU A 90 -10.04 -9.21 9.14
C LEU A 90 -8.80 -9.51 8.29
N ILE A 91 -8.92 -10.43 7.31
CA ILE A 91 -7.85 -10.74 6.36
C ILE A 91 -7.49 -9.49 5.55
N ALA A 92 -8.46 -8.79 4.98
CA ALA A 92 -8.21 -7.60 4.18
C ALA A 92 -7.56 -6.47 5.00
N LEU A 93 -8.02 -6.26 6.25
CA LEU A 93 -7.42 -5.28 7.17
C LEU A 93 -5.99 -5.68 7.56
N GLY A 94 -5.75 -6.97 7.82
CA GLY A 94 -4.42 -7.49 8.15
C GLY A 94 -3.42 -7.23 7.01
N LEU A 95 -3.79 -7.58 5.78
CA LEU A 95 -2.96 -7.34 4.60
C LEU A 95 -2.73 -5.84 4.34
N GLY A 96 -3.76 -5.02 4.52
CA GLY A 96 -3.62 -3.56 4.42
C GLY A 96 -2.69 -2.98 5.46
N THR A 97 -2.77 -3.45 6.71
CA THR A 97 -1.88 -3.01 7.79
C THR A 97 -0.44 -3.45 7.53
N GLU A 98 -0.21 -4.67 7.06
CA GLU A 98 1.11 -5.17 6.66
C GLU A 98 1.71 -4.27 5.57
N TYR A 99 0.95 -3.96 4.52
CA TYR A 99 1.38 -3.08 3.44
C TYR A 99 1.77 -1.68 3.97
N ALA A 100 0.91 -1.06 4.79
CA ALA A 100 1.18 0.26 5.36
C ALA A 100 2.43 0.27 6.23
N PHE A 101 2.60 -0.76 7.05
CA PHE A 101 3.75 -0.90 7.92
C PHE A 101 5.04 -1.10 7.13
N GLN A 102 5.01 -1.88 6.05
CA GLN A 102 6.14 -2.08 5.14
C GLN A 102 6.57 -0.76 4.48
N VAL A 103 5.62 0.01 3.94
CA VAL A 103 5.89 1.33 3.35
C VAL A 103 6.47 2.28 4.41
N PHE A 104 5.90 2.32 5.60
CA PHE A 104 6.37 3.16 6.70
C PHE A 104 7.80 2.81 7.14
N LEU A 105 8.12 1.53 7.29
CA LEU A 105 9.47 1.08 7.65
C LEU A 105 10.50 1.42 6.58
N THR A 106 10.16 1.25 5.32
CA THR A 106 11.09 1.52 4.22
C THR A 106 11.40 3.02 4.10
N ILE A 107 10.38 3.87 4.13
CA ILE A 107 10.55 5.32 4.05
C ILE A 107 11.20 5.85 5.32
N GLY A 108 10.77 5.38 6.49
CA GLY A 108 11.33 5.74 7.79
C GLY A 108 12.78 5.32 7.95
N GLY A 109 13.16 4.15 7.43
CA GLY A 109 14.55 3.69 7.38
C GLY A 109 15.43 4.55 6.46
N ALA A 110 14.94 4.86 5.26
CA ALA A 110 15.66 5.70 4.29
C ALA A 110 15.87 7.14 4.78
N THR A 111 14.91 7.70 5.53
CA THR A 111 14.98 9.04 6.12
C THR A 111 15.65 9.07 7.50
N LYS A 112 16.12 7.93 8.00
CA LYS A 112 16.72 7.77 9.34
C LYS A 112 15.77 8.11 10.50
N PHE A 113 14.49 8.13 10.27
CA PHE A 113 13.50 8.29 11.33
C PHE A 113 13.39 7.02 12.19
N ILE A 114 13.62 5.85 11.56
CA ILE A 114 13.62 4.54 12.20
C ILE A 114 14.95 3.86 11.91
N PRO A 115 15.47 2.97 12.81
CA PRO A 115 16.60 2.11 12.50
C PRO A 115 16.32 1.31 11.22
N MET A 116 17.33 1.16 10.38
CA MET A 116 17.22 0.44 9.13
C MET A 116 16.84 -1.03 9.37
N THR A 117 15.77 -1.50 8.73
CA THR A 117 15.22 -2.85 8.93
C THR A 117 15.44 -3.77 7.74
N GLY A 118 16.02 -3.28 6.62
CA GLY A 118 16.22 -4.07 5.40
C GLY A 118 14.91 -4.47 4.70
N VAL A 119 13.82 -3.75 4.95
CA VAL A 119 12.53 -3.98 4.32
C VAL A 119 12.45 -3.21 3.01
N THR A 120 12.10 -3.91 1.93
CA THR A 120 12.00 -3.34 0.58
C THR A 120 10.68 -2.63 0.36
N LEU A 121 10.67 -1.54 -0.43
CA LEU A 121 9.44 -0.82 -0.80
C LEU A 121 8.58 -1.69 -1.73
N PRO A 122 7.31 -1.98 -1.39
CA PRO A 122 6.43 -2.79 -2.22
C PRO A 122 6.28 -2.21 -3.64
N LEU A 123 6.34 -3.06 -4.66
CA LEU A 123 6.20 -2.72 -6.09
C LEU A 123 7.29 -1.83 -6.69
N VAL A 124 8.16 -1.22 -5.90
CA VAL A 124 9.18 -0.26 -6.35
C VAL A 124 10.59 -0.82 -6.24
N SER A 125 10.90 -1.54 -5.14
CA SER A 125 12.23 -2.10 -4.92
C SER A 125 12.49 -3.36 -5.75
N TYR A 126 13.75 -3.53 -6.16
CA TYR A 126 14.21 -4.72 -6.85
C TYR A 126 14.39 -5.87 -5.85
N GLY A 127 13.42 -6.80 -5.84
CA GLY A 127 13.47 -8.00 -5.01
C GLY A 127 12.44 -9.01 -5.48
N GLY A 128 12.89 -10.14 -6.07
CA GLY A 128 11.99 -11.14 -6.66
C GLY A 128 10.98 -11.71 -5.66
N SER A 129 11.42 -12.01 -4.43
CA SER A 129 10.54 -12.51 -3.36
C SER A 129 9.55 -11.44 -2.87
N SER A 130 9.99 -10.19 -2.73
CA SER A 130 9.14 -9.09 -2.32
C SER A 130 8.05 -8.79 -3.34
N VAL A 131 8.40 -8.77 -4.62
CA VAL A 131 7.43 -8.60 -5.72
C VAL A 131 6.43 -9.75 -5.73
N ALA A 132 6.88 -11.00 -5.59
CA ALA A 132 6.00 -12.16 -5.55
C ALA A 132 5.01 -12.10 -4.38
N CYS A 133 5.47 -11.75 -3.17
CA CYS A 133 4.60 -11.56 -2.00
C CYS A 133 3.59 -10.44 -2.21
N THR A 134 4.01 -9.31 -2.79
CA THR A 134 3.12 -8.18 -3.07
C THR A 134 2.06 -8.54 -4.11
N VAL A 135 2.44 -9.25 -5.18
CA VAL A 135 1.48 -9.73 -6.20
C VAL A 135 0.48 -10.71 -5.57
N LEU A 136 0.94 -11.63 -4.72
CA LEU A 136 0.06 -12.55 -4.00
C LEU A 136 -0.94 -11.79 -3.10
N MET A 137 -0.46 -10.80 -2.36
CA MET A 137 -1.29 -9.94 -1.52
C MET A 137 -2.37 -9.22 -2.36
N LEU A 138 -1.98 -8.66 -3.51
CA LEU A 138 -2.91 -8.00 -4.42
C LEU A 138 -3.95 -8.98 -4.97
N ALA A 139 -3.54 -10.19 -5.33
CA ALA A 139 -4.45 -11.23 -5.81
C ALA A 139 -5.50 -11.61 -4.75
N ILE A 140 -5.09 -11.73 -3.48
CA ILE A 140 -6.01 -11.99 -2.37
C ILE A 140 -6.99 -10.82 -2.19
N ILE A 141 -6.51 -9.57 -2.20
CA ILE A 141 -7.37 -8.39 -2.06
C ILE A 141 -8.37 -8.30 -3.22
N GLN A 142 -7.92 -8.60 -4.45
CA GLN A 142 -8.80 -8.65 -5.61
C GLN A 142 -9.87 -9.74 -5.47
N GLY A 143 -9.51 -10.93 -5.01
CA GLY A 143 -10.46 -12.01 -4.71
C GLY A 143 -11.49 -11.60 -3.65
N LEU A 144 -11.07 -10.91 -2.60
CA LEU A 144 -11.97 -10.39 -1.58
C LEU A 144 -12.90 -9.29 -2.10
N TYR A 145 -12.43 -8.48 -3.06
CA TYR A 145 -13.27 -7.48 -3.72
C TYR A 145 -14.40 -8.13 -4.54
N ILE A 146 -14.08 -9.16 -5.32
CA ILE A 146 -15.07 -9.92 -6.11
C ILE A 146 -16.09 -10.60 -5.20
N LEU A 147 -15.60 -11.27 -4.14
CA LEU A 147 -16.49 -11.93 -3.16
C LEU A 147 -17.48 -10.95 -2.53
N ARG A 148 -17.07 -9.74 -2.27
CA ARG A 148 -17.93 -8.68 -1.75
C ARG A 148 -19.01 -8.30 -2.77
N GLU A 149 -18.65 -8.18 -4.04
CA GLU A 149 -19.58 -7.81 -5.12
C GLU A 149 -20.65 -8.87 -5.30
N ASP A 150 -20.26 -10.15 -5.28
CA ASP A 150 -21.20 -11.29 -5.32
C ASP A 150 -22.18 -11.29 -4.13
N GLU A 151 -21.71 -10.99 -2.92
CA GLU A 151 -22.58 -10.90 -1.73
C GLU A 151 -23.59 -9.74 -1.83
N ASP A 152 -23.20 -8.61 -2.39
CA ASP A 152 -24.09 -7.46 -2.57
C ASP A 152 -25.16 -7.77 -3.63
N GLU A 153 -24.82 -8.46 -4.73
CA GLU A 153 -25.78 -8.91 -5.75
C GLU A 153 -26.78 -9.94 -5.19
N GLU A 154 -26.32 -10.91 -4.40
CA GLU A 154 -27.22 -11.89 -3.79
C GLU A 154 -28.27 -11.21 -2.89
N ILE A 155 -27.84 -10.26 -2.06
CA ILE A 155 -28.73 -9.54 -1.16
C ILE A 155 -29.75 -8.71 -1.96
N GLU A 156 -29.36 -8.08 -3.06
CA GLU A 156 -30.28 -7.36 -3.92
C GLU A 156 -31.31 -8.30 -4.58
N ARG A 157 -30.88 -9.48 -5.03
CA ARG A 157 -31.78 -10.51 -5.58
C ARG A 157 -32.82 -10.97 -4.55
N TYR A 158 -32.38 -11.22 -3.29
CA TYR A 158 -33.32 -11.58 -2.21
C TYR A 158 -34.29 -10.44 -1.88
N ARG A 159 -33.78 -9.20 -1.86
CA ARG A 159 -34.63 -8.02 -1.62
C ARG A 159 -35.68 -7.83 -2.70
N ARG A 160 -35.33 -7.99 -3.98
CA ARG A 160 -36.26 -7.90 -5.11
C ARG A 160 -37.33 -8.99 -5.05
N LYS A 161 -36.95 -10.24 -4.75
CA LYS A 161 -37.91 -11.34 -4.60
C LYS A 161 -38.88 -11.10 -3.44
N GLY A 162 -38.39 -10.66 -2.29
CA GLY A 162 -39.24 -10.36 -1.13
C GLY A 162 -40.21 -9.19 -1.38
N THR A 163 -39.80 -8.19 -2.17
CA THR A 163 -40.66 -7.07 -2.55
C THR A 163 -41.77 -7.56 -3.55
N ALA A 164 -41.42 -8.41 -4.51
CA ALA A 164 -42.37 -8.98 -5.46
C ALA A 164 -43.42 -9.82 -4.75
N GLN A 165 -43.01 -10.69 -3.82
CA GLN A 165 -43.97 -11.49 -3.02
C GLN A 165 -44.91 -10.62 -2.18
N ARG A 166 -44.43 -9.55 -1.57
CA ARG A 166 -45.27 -8.62 -0.78
C ARG A 166 -46.27 -7.87 -1.63
N VAL A 167 -45.93 -7.57 -2.90
CA VAL A 167 -46.87 -6.94 -3.84
C VAL A 167 -47.95 -7.93 -4.28
N GLU A 168 -47.61 -9.20 -4.44
CA GLU A 168 -48.55 -10.26 -4.83
C GLU A 168 -49.47 -10.70 -3.67
N GLU A 169 -48.96 -10.63 -2.41
CA GLU A 169 -49.74 -10.91 -1.21
C GLU A 169 -50.55 -9.72 -0.68
N ALA A 170 -50.36 -8.50 -1.23
CA ALA A 170 -51.20 -7.36 -0.88
C ALA A 170 -52.62 -7.64 -1.40
N PRO A 171 -53.63 -7.84 -0.51
CA PRO A 171 -55.02 -8.08 -0.97
C PRO A 171 -55.45 -6.86 -1.77
N GLU A 172 -56.09 -7.11 -2.94
CA GLU A 172 -56.81 -6.07 -3.67
C GLU A 172 -57.67 -5.30 -2.66
N ALA A 173 -57.21 -4.12 -2.28
CA ALA A 173 -57.99 -3.22 -1.46
C ALA A 173 -59.30 -2.98 -2.21
N GLN A 174 -60.37 -3.52 -1.66
CA GLN A 174 -61.75 -3.42 -2.10
C GLN A 174 -61.97 -2.07 -2.78
N SER A 175 -62.34 -2.14 -4.04
CA SER A 175 -63.02 -1.07 -4.74
C SER A 175 -64.15 -0.57 -3.85
N PRO A 176 -64.24 0.70 -3.50
CA PRO A 176 -65.44 1.25 -2.89
C PRO A 176 -66.51 1.29 -4.02
N GLY A 177 -67.25 0.18 -4.09
CA GLY A 177 -68.47 0.08 -4.90
C GLY A 177 -69.62 0.76 -4.18
N ASP A 178 -70.27 1.60 -4.93
CA ASP A 178 -71.69 1.93 -4.93
C ASP A 178 -72.32 2.34 -3.60
N PHE A 179 -72.52 3.64 -3.48
CA PHE A 179 -73.76 4.23 -2.98
C PHE A 179 -74.25 5.35 -3.92
#